data_f9db02922f34e19c8fd3e8876a693f1f
#
_entry.id   f9db02922f34e19c8fd3e8876a693f1f
#
_cell.length_a   1.000
_cell.length_b   1.000
_cell.length_c   1.000
_cell.angle_alpha   90.00
_cell.angle_beta   90.00
_cell.angle_gamma   90.00
#
_symmetry.space_group_name_H-M   'P 1'
#
loop_
_entity.id
_entity.type
_entity.pdbx_description
1 polymer ?
#
loop_
_entity_poly.entity_id
_entity_poly.type
_entity_poly.pdbx_seq_one_letter_code
_entity_poly.pdbx_strand_id
1 'polypeptide(L)'
;MRRWTRLMVMATMVCAVVALSGGSSVSAGNGAQPPHLEFLGQAIVPTGTMFDGTVIGGLSSITYDPARGVFYSLSDDQSQLSPARFYTLRVDVSDGLLDNGDVEFLEVTTLLAPDGQPYAASSLDPEGLTLAKSGELIVTSEGIASRAIPAWVRRYAVDGSYLGDLTVPAAFDPTPTHGVRQNLAFEAAAVARDGRHLFVGMEGALVQDGPPATPTGGSLSRILRYNLSAKKVDRQYVYGIDPVAEPPVPPTAFSVNGLVELLPFNTEFMLAMERSFSVGAPGTGNTIKLHWVEVPGADNVNGLDSIAGFGGRALTKSLVLDLRSLGIPLDNIEGMAIGPDLPDGRRSLILVSDNNFAASQFTQFLMFAIW
;
A
#
# COMPACT_ATOMS: atom_id res chain seq x y z
N MET A 1 44.36 -75.42 7.71
CA MET A 1 45.62 -75.57 6.95
C MET A 1 45.81 -74.42 5.98
N ARG A 2 47.01 -73.84 6.03
CA ARG A 2 47.64 -72.88 5.04
C ARG A 2 46.95 -71.52 4.86
N ARG A 3 47.43 -70.42 5.38
CA ARG A 3 48.70 -69.66 5.22
C ARG A 3 48.73 -68.73 3.99
N TRP A 4 48.92 -67.43 4.29
CA TRP A 4 49.73 -66.37 3.62
C TRP A 4 49.11 -65.70 2.39
N THR A 5 49.17 -64.38 2.11
CA THR A 5 50.30 -63.49 2.25
C THR A 5 49.80 -61.98 2.14
N ARG A 6 50.44 -61.10 2.85
CA ARG A 6 50.30 -59.64 2.75
C ARG A 6 50.94 -59.11 1.47
N LEU A 7 50.36 -58.12 0.86
CA LEU A 7 51.11 -57.20 -0.02
C LEU A 7 50.74 -55.74 0.32
N MET A 8 51.80 -55.03 0.67
CA MET A 8 51.83 -53.56 0.91
C MET A 8 52.09 -52.89 -0.45
N VAL A 9 51.29 -51.88 -0.80
CA VAL A 9 51.65 -50.99 -1.90
C VAL A 9 51.58 -49.55 -1.39
N MET A 10 52.70 -48.86 -1.57
CA MET A 10 52.95 -47.46 -1.23
C MET A 10 52.04 -46.51 -2.00
N ALA A 11 51.48 -45.52 -1.32
CA ALA A 11 50.81 -44.41 -1.93
C ALA A 11 51.80 -43.27 -2.20
N THR A 12 51.91 -42.86 -3.43
CA THR A 12 52.63 -41.67 -3.88
C THR A 12 51.77 -40.44 -3.71
N MET A 13 52.26 -39.51 -2.94
CA MET A 13 51.64 -38.21 -2.66
C MET A 13 51.93 -37.24 -3.83
N VAL A 14 50.90 -36.84 -4.55
CA VAL A 14 50.96 -35.77 -5.56
C VAL A 14 50.49 -34.48 -4.92
N CYS A 15 51.37 -33.52 -4.69
CA CYS A 15 51.03 -32.15 -4.30
C CYS A 15 50.41 -31.41 -5.49
N ALA A 16 49.14 -31.11 -5.44
CA ALA A 16 48.53 -30.16 -6.34
C ALA A 16 48.64 -28.73 -5.75
N VAL A 17 49.33 -27.86 -6.45
CA VAL A 17 49.37 -26.42 -6.16
C VAL A 17 48.06 -25.81 -6.64
N VAL A 18 47.22 -25.39 -5.70
CA VAL A 18 46.02 -24.60 -6.00
C VAL A 18 46.43 -23.14 -6.08
N ALA A 19 46.37 -22.58 -7.28
CA ALA A 19 46.50 -21.14 -7.50
C ALA A 19 45.26 -20.43 -6.96
N LEU A 20 45.40 -19.64 -5.91
CA LEU A 20 44.42 -18.72 -5.41
C LEU A 20 44.22 -17.57 -6.39
N SER A 21 43.25 -17.67 -7.27
CA SER A 21 42.72 -16.51 -7.99
C SER A 21 41.89 -15.70 -6.98
N GLY A 22 42.43 -14.54 -6.60
CA GLY A 22 41.73 -13.54 -5.78
C GLY A 22 40.52 -12.99 -6.52
N GLY A 23 39.37 -13.63 -6.37
CA GLY A 23 38.08 -13.06 -6.69
C GLY A 23 37.73 -12.04 -5.59
N SER A 24 37.75 -10.75 -5.93
CA SER A 24 37.16 -9.72 -5.09
C SER A 24 35.70 -10.06 -4.88
N SER A 25 35.36 -10.60 -3.71
CA SER A 25 33.98 -10.70 -3.26
C SER A 25 33.47 -9.27 -3.11
N VAL A 26 32.68 -8.82 -4.06
CA VAL A 26 31.78 -7.69 -3.85
C VAL A 26 30.93 -8.09 -2.65
N SER A 27 31.17 -7.43 -1.51
CA SER A 27 30.32 -7.54 -0.34
C SER A 27 28.92 -7.09 -0.79
N ALA A 28 28.01 -8.04 -0.94
CA ALA A 28 26.59 -7.72 -0.99
C ALA A 28 26.31 -6.96 0.30
N GLY A 29 25.96 -5.68 0.19
CA GLY A 29 25.54 -4.87 1.32
C GLY A 29 24.43 -5.62 2.06
N ASN A 30 24.33 -5.44 3.37
CA ASN A 30 23.23 -5.92 4.21
C ASN A 30 21.93 -5.26 3.75
N GLY A 31 21.39 -5.65 2.58
CA GLY A 31 20.05 -5.30 2.14
C GLY A 31 19.05 -5.95 3.10
N ALA A 32 18.07 -5.20 3.56
CA ALA A 32 16.96 -5.78 4.29
C ALA A 32 16.30 -6.84 3.39
N GLN A 33 15.88 -7.95 4.00
CA GLN A 33 15.18 -9.02 3.28
C GLN A 33 13.67 -8.72 3.29
N PRO A 34 12.94 -9.17 2.25
CA PRO A 34 11.49 -9.15 2.28
C PRO A 34 10.97 -9.89 3.52
N PRO A 35 9.91 -9.39 4.16
CA PRO A 35 9.34 -10.05 5.32
C PRO A 35 8.70 -11.38 4.95
N HIS A 36 8.64 -12.30 5.90
CA HIS A 36 7.77 -13.46 5.82
C HIS A 36 6.36 -13.06 6.25
N LEU A 37 5.35 -13.62 5.57
CA LEU A 37 3.94 -13.42 5.84
C LEU A 37 3.26 -14.79 6.03
N GLU A 38 2.54 -14.96 7.13
CA GLU A 38 1.70 -16.13 7.42
C GLU A 38 0.27 -15.68 7.62
N PHE A 39 -0.67 -16.22 6.83
CA PHE A 39 -2.08 -15.87 6.94
C PHE A 39 -2.69 -16.46 8.20
N LEU A 40 -3.36 -15.64 9.00
CA LEU A 40 -3.93 -15.99 10.30
C LEU A 40 -5.45 -15.87 10.37
N GLY A 41 -6.11 -15.59 9.25
CA GLY A 41 -7.57 -15.56 9.18
C GLY A 41 -8.14 -14.28 8.62
N GLN A 42 -9.47 -14.21 8.60
CA GLN A 42 -10.22 -13.09 8.07
C GLN A 42 -11.49 -12.81 8.88
N ALA A 43 -11.90 -11.56 8.89
CA ALA A 43 -13.20 -11.13 9.40
C ALA A 43 -13.97 -10.39 8.29
N ILE A 44 -15.27 -10.68 8.18
CA ILE A 44 -16.17 -10.06 7.20
C ILE A 44 -17.21 -9.22 7.93
N VAL A 45 -17.29 -7.94 7.56
CA VAL A 45 -18.40 -7.06 7.94
C VAL A 45 -19.35 -6.98 6.75
N PRO A 46 -20.61 -7.47 6.89
CA PRO A 46 -21.56 -7.48 5.78
C PRO A 46 -21.85 -6.07 5.27
N THR A 47 -21.92 -5.90 3.94
CA THR A 47 -22.30 -4.63 3.32
C THR A 47 -23.67 -4.18 3.78
N GLY A 48 -23.79 -2.87 4.07
CA GLY A 48 -25.00 -2.29 4.66
C GLY A 48 -25.05 -2.37 6.18
N THR A 49 -24.02 -2.90 6.86
CA THR A 49 -23.91 -2.81 8.31
C THR A 49 -23.86 -1.33 8.74
N MET A 50 -24.73 -0.99 9.69
CA MET A 50 -24.84 0.39 10.22
C MET A 50 -24.04 0.55 11.50
N PHE A 51 -23.35 1.69 11.64
CA PHE A 51 -22.70 2.10 12.87
C PHE A 51 -22.90 3.60 13.08
N ASP A 52 -23.45 3.99 14.22
CA ASP A 52 -23.72 5.38 14.65
C ASP A 52 -24.32 6.25 13.53
N GLY A 53 -25.36 5.74 12.87
CA GLY A 53 -26.11 6.42 11.81
C GLY A 53 -25.43 6.45 10.44
N THR A 54 -24.25 5.84 10.29
CA THR A 54 -23.53 5.73 9.01
C THR A 54 -23.47 4.28 8.54
N VAL A 55 -23.37 4.04 7.22
CA VAL A 55 -23.07 2.72 6.66
C VAL A 55 -21.57 2.51 6.75
N ILE A 56 -21.15 1.36 7.33
CA ILE A 56 -19.75 0.91 7.28
C ILE A 56 -19.45 0.47 5.84
N GLY A 57 -18.44 1.10 5.24
CA GLY A 57 -18.01 0.79 3.87
C GLY A 57 -17.02 1.81 3.37
N GLY A 58 -16.53 1.55 2.16
CA GLY A 58 -15.53 2.43 1.54
C GLY A 58 -14.21 2.47 2.34
N LEU A 59 -13.80 1.35 2.99
CA LEU A 59 -12.61 1.38 3.85
C LEU A 59 -11.34 1.25 2.99
N SER A 60 -10.91 2.38 2.41
CA SER A 60 -9.78 2.47 1.49
C SER A 60 -8.42 2.44 2.20
N SER A 61 -8.34 2.85 3.47
CA SER A 61 -7.07 2.87 4.21
C SER A 61 -7.26 2.56 5.69
N ILE A 62 -6.16 2.10 6.35
CA ILE A 62 -6.14 1.78 7.77
C ILE A 62 -4.78 2.13 8.39
N THR A 63 -4.78 2.64 9.62
CA THR A 63 -3.56 2.90 10.40
C THR A 63 -3.75 2.56 11.87
N TYR A 64 -2.69 2.11 12.57
CA TYR A 64 -2.75 1.69 13.97
C TYR A 64 -2.20 2.75 14.92
N ASP A 65 -2.93 3.05 15.98
CA ASP A 65 -2.48 3.88 17.11
C ASP A 65 -2.08 2.98 18.29
N PRO A 66 -0.79 2.71 18.48
CA PRO A 66 -0.33 1.84 19.58
C PRO A 66 -0.52 2.47 20.98
N ALA A 67 -0.65 3.80 21.06
CA ALA A 67 -0.87 4.47 22.33
C ALA A 67 -2.29 4.27 22.86
N ARG A 68 -3.25 4.12 21.95
CA ARG A 68 -4.68 3.89 22.26
C ARG A 68 -5.11 2.44 22.07
N GLY A 69 -4.33 1.63 21.38
CA GLY A 69 -4.67 0.24 21.03
C GLY A 69 -5.84 0.15 20.08
N VAL A 70 -5.96 1.10 19.14
CA VAL A 70 -7.05 1.18 18.15
C VAL A 70 -6.50 1.40 16.75
N PHE A 71 -7.33 1.11 15.76
CA PHE A 71 -7.09 1.49 14.37
C PHE A 71 -7.99 2.66 13.98
N TYR A 72 -7.50 3.48 13.07
CA TYR A 72 -8.31 4.42 12.30
C TYR A 72 -8.41 3.91 10.87
N SER A 73 -9.63 3.83 10.33
CA SER A 73 -9.86 3.41 8.94
C SER A 73 -10.71 4.44 8.21
N LEU A 74 -10.19 4.93 7.09
CA LEU A 74 -10.81 5.98 6.28
C LEU A 74 -11.90 5.39 5.41
N SER A 75 -13.02 6.13 5.26
CA SER A 75 -14.02 5.84 4.25
C SER A 75 -13.84 6.76 3.05
N ASP A 76 -13.80 6.20 1.85
CA ASP A 76 -13.70 6.90 0.55
C ASP A 76 -14.99 7.62 0.13
N ASP A 77 -16.04 7.49 0.94
CA ASP A 77 -17.32 8.19 0.70
C ASP A 77 -17.09 9.68 0.45
N GLN A 78 -17.28 10.11 -0.76
CA GLN A 78 -17.13 11.50 -1.21
C GLN A 78 -18.14 12.46 -0.56
N SER A 79 -18.53 12.22 0.69
CA SER A 79 -19.65 12.88 1.39
C SER A 79 -21.01 12.69 0.68
N GLN A 80 -21.21 11.60 -0.04
CA GLN A 80 -22.45 11.35 -0.79
C GLN A 80 -23.48 10.57 0.03
N LEU A 81 -23.06 9.57 0.80
CA LEU A 81 -23.91 8.77 1.68
C LEU A 81 -23.94 9.34 3.09
N SER A 82 -22.78 9.76 3.59
CA SER A 82 -22.61 10.41 4.90
C SER A 82 -21.44 11.39 4.79
N PRO A 83 -21.26 12.34 5.72
CA PRO A 83 -20.08 13.20 5.71
C PRO A 83 -18.76 12.41 5.63
N ALA A 84 -17.76 12.95 4.92
CA ALA A 84 -16.43 12.38 4.86
C ALA A 84 -15.93 12.06 6.27
N ARG A 85 -15.45 10.83 6.49
CA ARG A 85 -15.25 10.29 7.84
C ARG A 85 -14.17 9.23 7.89
N PHE A 86 -13.71 8.96 9.08
CA PHE A 86 -13.00 7.73 9.42
C PHE A 86 -13.65 7.05 10.60
N TYR A 87 -13.43 5.74 10.71
CA TYR A 87 -13.86 4.95 11.84
C TYR A 87 -12.70 4.67 12.77
N THR A 88 -12.94 4.73 14.09
CA THR A 88 -12.07 4.15 15.11
C THR A 88 -12.56 2.74 15.37
N LEU A 89 -11.66 1.76 15.28
CA LEU A 89 -12.01 0.36 15.48
C LEU A 89 -10.91 -0.38 16.26
N ARG A 90 -11.29 -1.51 16.85
CA ARG A 90 -10.36 -2.46 17.48
C ARG A 90 -10.39 -3.78 16.71
N VAL A 91 -9.22 -4.39 16.57
CA VAL A 91 -9.10 -5.75 16.07
C VAL A 91 -8.55 -6.60 17.23
N ASP A 92 -9.32 -7.58 17.67
CA ASP A 92 -8.86 -8.54 18.68
C ASP A 92 -7.94 -9.57 18.03
N VAL A 93 -6.70 -9.63 18.52
CA VAL A 93 -5.67 -10.58 18.07
C VAL A 93 -5.19 -11.48 19.20
N SER A 94 -5.94 -11.52 20.32
CA SER A 94 -5.50 -12.09 21.60
C SER A 94 -5.33 -13.60 21.58
N ASP A 95 -6.00 -14.31 20.69
CA ASP A 95 -5.85 -15.76 20.47
C ASP A 95 -4.90 -16.11 19.32
N GLY A 96 -4.41 -15.09 18.58
CA GLY A 96 -3.48 -15.24 17.45
C GLY A 96 -4.15 -15.52 16.11
N LEU A 97 -5.47 -15.48 16.03
CA LEU A 97 -6.26 -15.65 14.80
C LEU A 97 -7.13 -14.40 14.55
N LEU A 98 -7.74 -14.32 13.37
CA LEU A 98 -8.74 -13.32 13.02
C LEU A 98 -9.99 -14.02 12.52
N ASP A 99 -11.09 -13.89 13.28
CA ASP A 99 -12.37 -14.48 12.98
C ASP A 99 -13.49 -13.42 12.95
N ASN A 100 -14.67 -13.81 12.45
CA ASN A 100 -15.83 -12.93 12.48
C ASN A 100 -16.22 -12.60 13.93
N GLY A 101 -16.27 -11.28 14.23
CA GLY A 101 -16.55 -10.76 15.57
C GLY A 101 -15.35 -10.08 16.23
N ASP A 102 -14.14 -10.29 15.73
CA ASP A 102 -12.91 -9.69 16.28
C ASP A 102 -12.71 -8.23 15.88
N VAL A 103 -13.50 -7.74 14.92
CA VAL A 103 -13.48 -6.33 14.51
C VAL A 103 -14.64 -5.59 15.17
N GLU A 104 -14.31 -4.66 16.07
CA GLU A 104 -15.27 -3.83 16.80
C GLU A 104 -15.12 -2.36 16.35
N PHE A 105 -16.20 -1.78 15.82
CA PHE A 105 -16.27 -0.34 15.54
C PHE A 105 -16.63 0.41 16.83
N LEU A 106 -15.82 1.45 17.17
CA LEU A 106 -15.91 2.17 18.44
C LEU A 106 -16.46 3.59 18.28
N GLU A 107 -16.10 4.26 17.18
CA GLU A 107 -16.44 5.67 16.94
C GLU A 107 -16.44 5.95 15.43
N VAL A 108 -17.26 6.89 14.99
CA VAL A 108 -17.18 7.51 13.67
C VAL A 108 -16.87 8.99 13.81
N THR A 109 -15.82 9.47 13.15
CA THR A 109 -15.38 10.87 13.22
C THR A 109 -15.49 11.53 11.86
N THR A 110 -16.21 12.65 11.78
CA THR A 110 -16.33 13.45 10.56
C THR A 110 -15.05 14.25 10.31
N LEU A 111 -14.50 14.18 9.09
CA LEU A 111 -13.44 15.08 8.63
C LEU A 111 -14.01 16.45 8.31
N LEU A 112 -13.41 17.51 8.86
CA LEU A 112 -13.82 18.88 8.63
C LEU A 112 -12.97 19.54 7.54
N ALA A 113 -13.64 20.29 6.68
CA ALA A 113 -12.99 21.11 5.67
C ALA A 113 -12.22 22.28 6.33
N PRO A 114 -11.36 23.00 5.59
CA PRO A 114 -10.58 24.11 6.13
C PRO A 114 -11.40 25.26 6.76
N ASP A 115 -12.68 25.36 6.44
CA ASP A 115 -13.63 26.31 7.04
C ASP A 115 -14.30 25.78 8.32
N GLY A 116 -13.94 24.58 8.77
CA GLY A 116 -14.49 23.93 9.96
C GLY A 116 -15.87 23.28 9.76
N GLN A 117 -16.37 23.21 8.53
CA GLN A 117 -17.63 22.54 8.20
C GLN A 117 -17.36 21.15 7.61
N PRO A 118 -18.34 20.22 7.65
CA PRO A 118 -18.28 18.99 6.87
C PRO A 118 -18.07 19.28 5.38
N TYR A 119 -17.34 18.41 4.69
CA TYR A 119 -17.15 18.53 3.25
C TYR A 119 -18.49 18.43 2.51
N ALA A 120 -18.65 19.27 1.48
CA ALA A 120 -19.80 19.16 0.58
C ALA A 120 -19.72 17.86 -0.24
N ALA A 121 -20.88 17.29 -0.58
CA ALA A 121 -20.94 16.08 -1.41
C ALA A 121 -20.16 16.26 -2.73
N SER A 122 -19.36 15.26 -3.07
CA SER A 122 -18.51 15.22 -4.27
C SER A 122 -17.55 16.41 -4.36
N SER A 123 -16.97 16.84 -3.23
CA SER A 123 -15.93 17.88 -3.18
C SER A 123 -14.54 17.36 -2.82
N LEU A 124 -14.45 16.06 -2.54
CA LEU A 124 -13.22 15.32 -2.24
C LEU A 124 -13.41 13.87 -2.66
N ASP A 125 -12.31 13.13 -2.68
CA ASP A 125 -12.21 11.69 -2.89
C ASP A 125 -11.12 11.17 -1.95
N PRO A 126 -11.44 10.88 -0.66
CA PRO A 126 -10.44 10.59 0.36
C PRO A 126 -10.02 9.13 0.29
N GLU A 127 -8.70 8.83 0.18
CA GLU A 127 -8.21 7.48 -0.03
C GLU A 127 -7.18 7.03 1.01
N GLY A 128 -6.07 7.73 1.18
CA GLY A 128 -5.03 7.34 2.10
C GLY A 128 -5.15 7.97 3.49
N LEU A 129 -4.82 7.18 4.52
CA LEU A 129 -4.82 7.63 5.92
C LEU A 129 -3.60 7.09 6.66
N THR A 130 -2.86 7.93 7.37
CA THR A 130 -1.77 7.49 8.24
C THR A 130 -1.68 8.32 9.52
N LEU A 131 -1.24 7.68 10.61
CA LEU A 131 -1.00 8.36 11.89
C LEU A 131 0.46 8.83 11.97
N ALA A 132 0.66 10.12 12.12
CA ALA A 132 1.97 10.69 12.38
C ALA A 132 2.40 10.50 13.84
N LYS A 133 3.71 10.49 14.11
CA LYS A 133 4.23 10.41 15.48
C LYS A 133 3.81 11.57 16.40
N SER A 134 3.39 12.70 15.82
CA SER A 134 2.80 13.83 16.54
C SER A 134 1.39 13.55 17.09
N GLY A 135 0.76 12.44 16.69
CA GLY A 135 -0.63 12.11 16.99
C GLY A 135 -1.63 12.74 16.01
N GLU A 136 -1.15 13.37 14.94
CA GLU A 136 -1.98 13.88 13.85
C GLU A 136 -2.28 12.78 12.85
N LEU A 137 -3.46 12.82 12.25
CA LEU A 137 -3.79 12.02 11.06
C LEU A 137 -3.37 12.81 9.80
N ILE A 138 -2.82 12.10 8.83
CA ILE A 138 -2.57 12.64 7.49
C ILE A 138 -3.45 11.89 6.53
N VAL A 139 -4.25 12.62 5.76
CA VAL A 139 -5.21 12.10 4.79
C VAL A 139 -4.83 12.59 3.41
N THR A 140 -4.94 11.72 2.41
CA THR A 140 -4.87 12.09 0.99
C THR A 140 -6.27 12.15 0.40
N SER A 141 -6.39 12.88 -0.68
CA SER A 141 -7.56 12.86 -1.56
C SER A 141 -7.08 12.91 -3.00
N GLU A 142 -7.70 12.11 -3.84
CA GLU A 142 -7.50 12.14 -5.29
C GLU A 142 -7.95 13.45 -5.93
N GLY A 143 -8.80 14.22 -5.23
CA GLY A 143 -9.55 15.31 -5.84
C GLY A 143 -10.62 14.78 -6.78
N ILE A 144 -11.10 15.60 -7.70
CA ILE A 144 -12.05 15.20 -8.75
C ILE A 144 -11.59 15.85 -10.07
N ALA A 145 -10.70 15.14 -10.77
CA ALA A 145 -10.02 15.68 -11.95
C ALA A 145 -11.00 16.14 -13.04
N SER A 146 -12.11 15.41 -13.22
CA SER A 146 -13.18 15.76 -14.17
C SER A 146 -13.88 17.11 -13.85
N ARG A 147 -13.73 17.59 -12.62
CA ARG A 147 -14.26 18.89 -12.13
C ARG A 147 -13.16 19.90 -11.84
N ALA A 148 -11.92 19.59 -12.20
CA ALA A 148 -10.74 20.39 -11.88
C ALA A 148 -10.57 20.65 -10.37
N ILE A 149 -11.03 19.75 -9.51
CA ILE A 149 -10.77 19.76 -8.08
C ILE A 149 -9.43 19.04 -7.86
N PRO A 150 -8.39 19.72 -7.34
CA PRO A 150 -7.06 19.15 -7.23
C PRO A 150 -6.98 18.08 -6.15
N ALA A 151 -6.08 17.13 -6.33
CA ALA A 151 -5.64 16.22 -5.29
C ALA A 151 -4.92 16.98 -4.17
N TRP A 152 -5.03 16.47 -2.94
CA TRP A 152 -4.42 17.11 -1.79
C TRP A 152 -3.90 16.12 -0.74
N VAL A 153 -3.01 16.61 0.13
CA VAL A 153 -2.51 15.91 1.33
C VAL A 153 -2.73 16.83 2.52
N ARG A 154 -3.55 16.42 3.49
CA ARG A 154 -4.01 17.25 4.62
C ARG A 154 -3.75 16.61 5.96
N ARG A 155 -3.52 17.45 6.98
CA ARG A 155 -3.33 17.04 8.37
C ARG A 155 -4.59 17.32 9.16
N TYR A 156 -4.94 16.37 10.02
CA TYR A 156 -6.12 16.44 10.89
C TYR A 156 -5.75 16.07 12.32
N ALA A 157 -6.44 16.63 13.29
CA ALA A 157 -6.49 16.09 14.62
C ALA A 157 -7.37 14.81 14.61
N VAL A 158 -7.23 13.97 15.63
CA VAL A 158 -8.03 12.73 15.74
C VAL A 158 -9.53 12.98 16.01
N ASP A 159 -9.92 14.22 16.29
CA ASP A 159 -11.32 14.64 16.37
C ASP A 159 -11.88 15.13 15.02
N GLY A 160 -11.11 14.96 13.93
CA GLY A 160 -11.47 15.34 12.58
C GLY A 160 -11.24 16.82 12.23
N SER A 161 -10.71 17.64 13.16
CA SER A 161 -10.40 19.04 12.93
C SER A 161 -9.24 19.22 11.95
N TYR A 162 -9.42 20.09 10.95
CA TYR A 162 -8.37 20.41 9.98
C TYR A 162 -7.21 21.18 10.62
N LEU A 163 -5.98 20.75 10.34
CA LEU A 163 -4.75 21.34 10.90
C LEU A 163 -3.85 22.02 9.82
N GLY A 164 -4.11 21.77 8.55
CA GLY A 164 -3.36 22.39 7.46
C GLY A 164 -2.95 21.44 6.35
N ASP A 165 -2.46 22.01 5.26
CA ASP A 165 -2.03 21.28 4.07
C ASP A 165 -0.53 20.93 4.09
N LEU A 166 -0.18 19.86 3.39
CA LEU A 166 1.15 19.61 2.87
C LEU A 166 1.15 20.00 1.39
N THR A 167 2.22 20.67 0.94
CA THR A 167 2.27 21.22 -0.42
C THR A 167 2.34 20.11 -1.47
N VAL A 168 1.37 20.05 -2.37
CA VAL A 168 1.40 19.18 -3.56
C VAL A 168 2.09 19.97 -4.70
N PRO A 169 3.02 19.35 -5.46
CA PRO A 169 3.64 20.02 -6.61
C PRO A 169 2.62 20.32 -7.72
N ALA A 170 2.74 21.49 -8.38
CA ALA A 170 1.81 21.93 -9.42
C ALA A 170 1.70 21.00 -10.64
N ALA A 171 2.72 20.13 -10.87
CA ALA A 171 2.65 19.10 -11.91
C ALA A 171 1.52 18.08 -11.70
N PHE A 172 0.89 18.06 -10.52
CA PHE A 172 -0.24 17.17 -10.18
C PHE A 172 -1.60 17.84 -10.37
N ASP A 173 -1.64 19.16 -10.62
CA ASP A 173 -2.91 19.87 -10.82
C ASP A 173 -3.63 19.36 -12.09
N PRO A 174 -4.91 18.98 -11.99
CA PRO A 174 -5.64 18.38 -13.12
C PRO A 174 -5.93 19.40 -14.21
N THR A 175 -5.45 19.11 -15.42
CA THR A 175 -5.75 19.84 -16.65
C THR A 175 -6.00 18.82 -17.79
N PRO A 176 -6.50 19.22 -18.95
CA PRO A 176 -6.74 18.29 -20.06
C PRO A 176 -5.49 17.52 -20.52
N THR A 177 -4.30 18.04 -20.29
CA THR A 177 -3.03 17.46 -20.81
C THR A 177 -2.02 17.15 -19.71
N HIS A 178 -2.28 17.52 -18.45
CA HIS A 178 -1.36 17.33 -17.33
C HIS A 178 -2.14 17.02 -16.05
N GLY A 179 -1.39 16.56 -15.04
CA GLY A 179 -1.87 16.36 -13.69
C GLY A 179 -2.45 14.96 -13.46
N VAL A 180 -3.15 14.86 -12.35
CA VAL A 180 -3.77 13.59 -11.94
C VAL A 180 -4.90 13.20 -12.89
N ARG A 181 -5.10 11.89 -13.00
CA ARG A 181 -6.27 11.31 -13.68
C ARG A 181 -7.40 11.13 -12.69
N GLN A 182 -8.62 11.07 -13.19
CA GLN A 182 -9.79 10.72 -12.38
C GLN A 182 -9.64 9.30 -11.87
N ASN A 183 -9.81 9.08 -10.56
CA ASN A 183 -9.68 7.79 -9.87
C ASN A 183 -8.36 7.05 -10.18
N LEU A 184 -7.23 7.74 -10.18
CA LEU A 184 -5.88 7.18 -10.32
C LEU A 184 -4.83 8.12 -9.69
N ALA A 185 -5.18 8.81 -8.61
CA ALA A 185 -4.32 9.81 -8.00
C ALA A 185 -3.69 9.35 -6.67
N PHE A 186 -3.90 10.09 -5.57
CA PHE A 186 -3.25 9.82 -4.28
C PHE A 186 -4.02 8.78 -3.46
N GLU A 187 -3.68 7.52 -3.63
CA GLU A 187 -4.24 6.41 -2.87
C GLU A 187 -3.51 6.17 -1.55
N ALA A 188 -2.21 5.91 -1.59
CA ALA A 188 -1.43 5.52 -0.43
C ALA A 188 -0.90 6.71 0.36
N ALA A 189 -0.94 6.61 1.70
CA ALA A 189 -0.28 7.54 2.60
C ALA A 189 0.35 6.81 3.80
N ALA A 190 1.68 6.84 3.94
CA ALA A 190 2.35 6.12 5.01
C ALA A 190 3.54 6.88 5.61
N VAL A 191 3.50 7.12 6.91
CA VAL A 191 4.61 7.74 7.65
C VAL A 191 5.70 6.70 7.90
N ALA A 192 6.93 7.00 7.51
CA ALA A 192 8.07 6.15 7.81
C ALA A 192 8.33 6.06 9.32
N ARG A 193 8.98 4.97 9.75
CA ARG A 193 9.28 4.74 11.19
C ARG A 193 10.15 5.83 11.83
N ASP A 194 10.87 6.63 11.05
CA ASP A 194 11.63 7.78 11.56
C ASP A 194 10.72 8.93 12.04
N GLY A 195 9.42 8.92 11.64
CA GLY A 195 8.42 9.93 11.99
C GLY A 195 8.67 11.30 11.35
N ARG A 196 9.62 11.39 10.40
CA ARG A 196 9.99 12.63 9.71
C ARG A 196 9.61 12.65 8.24
N HIS A 197 9.46 11.47 7.66
CA HIS A 197 9.11 11.32 6.24
C HIS A 197 7.75 10.65 6.09
N LEU A 198 6.97 11.18 5.15
CA LEU A 198 5.73 10.58 4.68
C LEU A 198 5.94 10.16 3.22
N PHE A 199 5.52 8.96 2.88
CA PHE A 199 5.39 8.53 1.50
C PHE A 199 3.94 8.63 1.06
N VAL A 200 3.72 9.18 -0.13
CA VAL A 200 2.40 9.25 -0.79
C VAL A 200 2.55 8.58 -2.14
N GLY A 201 1.79 7.52 -2.37
CA GLY A 201 1.75 6.79 -3.63
C GLY A 201 0.60 7.26 -4.51
N MET A 202 0.87 7.34 -5.81
CA MET A 202 -0.19 7.52 -6.80
C MET A 202 -0.65 6.16 -7.31
N GLU A 203 -1.95 5.97 -7.45
CA GLU A 203 -2.51 4.74 -8.03
C GLU A 203 -2.03 4.53 -9.47
N GLY A 204 -2.03 5.58 -10.29
CA GLY A 204 -1.66 5.49 -11.70
C GLY A 204 -0.70 6.58 -12.16
N ALA A 205 -0.44 6.60 -13.47
CA ALA A 205 0.39 7.59 -14.11
C ALA A 205 -0.31 8.96 -14.17
N LEU A 206 0.44 10.06 -14.00
CA LEU A 206 -0.03 11.38 -14.43
C LEU A 206 -0.33 11.39 -15.94
N VAL A 207 -1.17 12.31 -16.40
CA VAL A 207 -1.53 12.42 -17.83
C VAL A 207 -0.28 12.55 -18.69
N GLN A 208 0.70 13.38 -18.27
CA GLN A 208 1.96 13.61 -18.96
C GLN A 208 3.00 12.48 -18.80
N ASP A 209 2.79 11.54 -17.88
CA ASP A 209 3.74 10.45 -17.61
C ASP A 209 3.51 9.22 -18.48
N GLY A 210 2.33 9.08 -19.07
CA GLY A 210 1.99 7.98 -19.98
C GLY A 210 0.60 7.40 -19.73
N PRO A 211 0.25 6.28 -20.37
CA PRO A 211 -1.05 5.64 -20.21
C PRO A 211 -1.15 4.89 -18.88
N PRO A 212 -2.38 4.65 -18.37
CA PRO A 212 -2.63 3.71 -17.29
C PRO A 212 -2.19 2.28 -17.65
N ALA A 213 -2.08 1.40 -16.65
CA ALA A 213 -1.82 -0.02 -16.87
C ALA A 213 -2.95 -0.67 -17.68
N THR A 214 -2.59 -1.63 -18.53
CA THR A 214 -3.48 -2.43 -19.36
C THR A 214 -3.14 -3.92 -19.23
N PRO A 215 -3.95 -4.86 -19.70
CA PRO A 215 -3.59 -6.28 -19.68
C PRO A 215 -2.30 -6.63 -20.44
N THR A 216 -1.84 -5.75 -21.33
CA THR A 216 -0.66 -5.97 -22.18
C THR A 216 0.52 -5.07 -21.86
N GLY A 217 0.37 -4.13 -20.91
CA GLY A 217 1.43 -3.20 -20.56
C GLY A 217 1.22 -2.58 -19.18
N GLY A 218 2.31 -2.48 -18.42
CA GLY A 218 2.33 -1.76 -17.16
C GLY A 218 2.30 -0.25 -17.34
N SER A 219 2.40 0.48 -16.23
CA SER A 219 2.38 1.94 -16.18
C SER A 219 3.52 2.46 -15.30
N LEU A 220 3.83 3.76 -15.41
CA LEU A 220 4.77 4.43 -14.51
C LEU A 220 3.97 5.34 -13.55
N SER A 221 4.06 5.07 -12.28
CA SER A 221 3.52 5.92 -11.23
C SER A 221 4.63 6.65 -10.48
N ARG A 222 4.24 7.58 -9.60
CA ARG A 222 5.16 8.33 -8.74
C ARG A 222 4.89 8.03 -7.27
N ILE A 223 5.97 7.81 -6.50
CA ILE A 223 5.91 7.86 -5.04
C ILE A 223 6.59 9.14 -4.57
N LEU A 224 5.83 10.01 -3.90
CA LEU A 224 6.30 11.25 -3.34
C LEU A 224 6.82 10.99 -1.91
N ARG A 225 8.00 11.51 -1.59
CA ARG A 225 8.47 11.57 -0.20
C ARG A 225 8.38 12.99 0.31
N TYR A 226 7.61 13.19 1.35
CA TYR A 226 7.51 14.46 2.06
C TYR A 226 8.48 14.52 3.23
N ASN A 227 9.09 15.68 3.42
CA ASN A 227 9.67 16.06 4.69
C ASN A 227 8.58 16.74 5.52
N LEU A 228 8.11 16.11 6.59
CA LEU A 228 6.99 16.59 7.40
C LEU A 228 7.29 17.93 8.10
N SER A 229 8.55 18.16 8.54
CA SER A 229 8.95 19.43 9.14
C SER A 229 8.91 20.59 8.13
N ALA A 230 9.30 20.32 6.89
CA ALA A 230 9.28 21.30 5.80
C ALA A 230 7.91 21.40 5.11
N LYS A 231 6.99 20.48 5.38
CA LYS A 231 5.63 20.36 4.79
C LYS A 231 5.62 20.34 3.26
N LYS A 232 6.65 19.73 2.65
CA LYS A 232 6.80 19.68 1.19
C LYS A 232 7.50 18.39 0.74
N VAL A 233 7.29 18.06 -0.53
CA VAL A 233 8.00 16.97 -1.21
C VAL A 233 9.49 17.31 -1.31
N ASP A 234 10.35 16.42 -0.85
CA ASP A 234 11.80 16.53 -0.98
C ASP A 234 12.37 15.53 -2.00
N ARG A 235 11.66 14.43 -2.29
CA ARG A 235 12.00 13.47 -3.33
C ARG A 235 10.75 12.93 -4.01
N GLN A 236 10.90 12.53 -5.26
CA GLN A 236 9.95 11.71 -5.99
C GLN A 236 10.68 10.54 -6.63
N TYR A 237 10.03 9.39 -6.65
CA TYR A 237 10.57 8.18 -7.24
C TYR A 237 9.61 7.64 -8.29
N VAL A 238 10.17 7.00 -9.31
CA VAL A 238 9.39 6.28 -10.32
C VAL A 238 9.09 4.88 -9.79
N TYR A 239 7.80 4.52 -9.76
CA TYR A 239 7.32 3.19 -9.44
C TYR A 239 6.72 2.55 -10.71
N GLY A 240 7.19 1.36 -11.06
CA GLY A 240 6.63 0.60 -12.18
C GLY A 240 5.42 -0.22 -11.72
N ILE A 241 4.23 0.12 -12.18
CA ILE A 241 3.01 -0.66 -11.97
C ILE A 241 2.99 -1.84 -12.94
N ASP A 242 2.65 -3.03 -12.46
CA ASP A 242 2.50 -4.22 -13.30
C ASP A 242 1.34 -4.06 -14.32
N PRO A 243 1.31 -4.85 -15.39
CA PRO A 243 0.11 -4.99 -16.20
C PRO A 243 -1.09 -5.45 -15.37
N VAL A 244 -2.31 -5.13 -15.83
CA VAL A 244 -3.55 -5.69 -15.30
C VAL A 244 -3.44 -7.22 -15.25
N ALA A 245 -3.72 -7.82 -14.09
CA ALA A 245 -3.40 -9.22 -13.83
C ALA A 245 -4.21 -10.21 -14.69
N GLU A 246 -5.48 -9.90 -14.93
CA GLU A 246 -6.40 -10.73 -15.71
C GLU A 246 -7.08 -9.87 -16.78
N PRO A 247 -7.19 -10.33 -18.03
CA PRO A 247 -7.92 -9.57 -19.05
C PRO A 247 -9.41 -9.52 -18.72
N PRO A 248 -10.10 -8.39 -18.99
CA PRO A 248 -11.54 -8.29 -18.76
C PRO A 248 -12.34 -9.13 -19.79
N VAL A 249 -13.54 -9.51 -19.39
CA VAL A 249 -14.49 -10.24 -20.24
C VAL A 249 -15.82 -9.49 -20.29
N PRO A 250 -16.22 -8.92 -21.46
CA PRO A 250 -15.51 -8.93 -22.76
C PRO A 250 -14.22 -8.09 -22.73
N PRO A 251 -13.31 -8.23 -23.70
CA PRO A 251 -12.01 -7.52 -23.72
C PRO A 251 -12.08 -5.99 -23.72
N THR A 252 -13.25 -5.40 -23.96
CA THR A 252 -13.52 -3.96 -23.91
C THR A 252 -14.12 -3.50 -22.59
N ALA A 253 -14.36 -4.42 -21.66
CA ALA A 253 -14.88 -4.08 -20.33
C ALA A 253 -13.79 -3.40 -19.48
N PHE A 254 -14.22 -2.80 -18.38
CA PHE A 254 -13.32 -2.08 -17.47
C PHE A 254 -12.30 -3.02 -16.82
N SER A 255 -11.06 -2.55 -16.77
CA SER A 255 -9.98 -3.16 -16.00
C SER A 255 -8.98 -2.09 -15.56
N VAL A 256 -8.34 -2.30 -14.42
CA VAL A 256 -7.36 -1.40 -13.82
C VAL A 256 -6.30 -2.21 -13.05
N ASN A 257 -5.10 -1.68 -12.91
CA ASN A 257 -4.12 -2.06 -11.90
C ASN A 257 -3.43 -0.80 -11.39
N GLY A 258 -3.32 -0.67 -10.09
CA GLY A 258 -2.76 0.50 -9.44
C GLY A 258 -2.02 0.20 -8.14
N LEU A 259 -1.22 1.17 -7.71
CA LEU A 259 -0.57 1.19 -6.40
C LEU A 259 -1.54 1.79 -5.39
N VAL A 260 -2.11 0.95 -4.52
CA VAL A 260 -3.17 1.38 -3.60
C VAL A 260 -2.69 1.60 -2.16
N GLU A 261 -1.60 0.95 -1.73
CA GLU A 261 -1.10 1.20 -0.38
C GLU A 261 0.41 1.01 -0.26
N LEU A 262 1.00 1.70 0.71
CA LEU A 262 2.42 1.64 1.08
C LEU A 262 2.58 1.36 2.58
N LEU A 263 3.55 0.52 2.92
CA LEU A 263 3.93 0.26 4.31
C LEU A 263 5.44 0.36 4.48
N PRO A 264 6.00 1.54 4.83
CA PRO A 264 7.43 1.72 4.99
C PRO A 264 7.95 1.09 6.28
N PHE A 265 8.97 0.22 6.15
CA PHE A 265 9.75 -0.27 7.29
C PHE A 265 10.78 0.79 7.74
N ASN A 266 11.27 1.57 6.81
CA ASN A 266 12.12 2.75 6.99
C ASN A 266 12.06 3.63 5.73
N THR A 267 13.05 4.50 5.49
CA THR A 267 13.11 5.35 4.28
C THR A 267 13.70 4.66 3.05
N GLU A 268 14.14 3.41 3.18
CA GLU A 268 14.83 2.66 2.12
C GLU A 268 14.04 1.44 1.65
N PHE A 269 13.17 0.89 2.50
CA PHE A 269 12.44 -0.35 2.23
C PHE A 269 10.98 -0.23 2.66
N MET A 270 10.07 -0.73 1.82
CA MET A 270 8.64 -0.74 2.08
C MET A 270 7.94 -1.93 1.42
N LEU A 271 6.76 -2.29 1.93
CA LEU A 271 5.81 -3.05 1.13
C LEU A 271 4.96 -2.06 0.32
N ALA A 272 4.65 -2.44 -0.91
CA ALA A 272 3.69 -1.78 -1.77
C ALA A 272 2.60 -2.77 -2.16
N MET A 273 1.35 -2.34 -2.11
CA MET A 273 0.22 -3.15 -2.52
C MET A 273 -0.28 -2.66 -3.88
N GLU A 274 -0.31 -3.59 -4.85
CA GLU A 274 -0.99 -3.37 -6.13
C GLU A 274 -2.33 -4.12 -6.10
N ARG A 275 -3.39 -3.41 -6.47
CA ARG A 275 -4.71 -3.97 -6.65
C ARG A 275 -5.07 -3.89 -8.13
N SER A 276 -5.36 -5.05 -8.71
CA SER A 276 -5.86 -5.19 -10.07
C SER A 276 -7.30 -5.65 -10.04
N PHE A 277 -8.14 -5.01 -10.85
CA PHE A 277 -9.53 -5.40 -11.04
C PHE A 277 -9.85 -5.56 -12.51
N SER A 278 -10.68 -6.57 -12.85
CA SER A 278 -11.18 -6.76 -14.22
C SER A 278 -12.61 -7.30 -14.20
N VAL A 279 -13.48 -6.61 -14.90
CA VAL A 279 -14.87 -7.06 -15.10
C VAL A 279 -14.87 -8.43 -15.78
N GLY A 280 -15.64 -9.38 -15.22
CA GLY A 280 -15.78 -10.73 -15.76
C GLY A 280 -14.58 -11.66 -15.55
N ALA A 281 -13.54 -11.23 -14.85
CA ALA A 281 -12.47 -12.11 -14.43
C ALA A 281 -12.93 -13.08 -13.32
N PRO A 282 -12.23 -14.21 -13.08
CA PRO A 282 -12.61 -15.18 -12.05
C PRO A 282 -12.70 -14.59 -10.64
N GLY A 283 -13.56 -15.20 -9.80
CA GLY A 283 -13.80 -14.75 -8.43
C GLY A 283 -14.52 -13.42 -8.39
N THR A 284 -14.02 -12.48 -7.59
CA THR A 284 -14.55 -11.11 -7.49
C THR A 284 -14.04 -10.18 -8.59
N GLY A 285 -13.10 -10.66 -9.43
CA GLY A 285 -12.37 -9.84 -10.40
C GLY A 285 -11.11 -9.19 -9.82
N ASN A 286 -10.91 -9.24 -8.51
CA ASN A 286 -9.78 -8.64 -7.83
C ASN A 286 -8.55 -9.56 -7.77
N THR A 287 -7.39 -8.96 -7.95
CA THR A 287 -6.07 -9.59 -7.72
C THR A 287 -5.22 -8.61 -6.93
N ILE A 288 -4.81 -9.00 -5.74
CA ILE A 288 -4.00 -8.16 -4.85
C ILE A 288 -2.62 -8.77 -4.69
N LYS A 289 -1.58 -7.95 -4.89
CA LYS A 289 -0.19 -8.38 -4.76
C LYS A 289 0.58 -7.46 -3.81
N LEU A 290 1.32 -8.04 -2.89
CA LEU A 290 2.27 -7.35 -2.04
C LEU A 290 3.67 -7.46 -2.64
N HIS A 291 4.33 -6.31 -2.84
CA HIS A 291 5.68 -6.21 -3.36
C HIS A 291 6.62 -5.63 -2.31
N TRP A 292 7.81 -6.21 -2.20
CA TRP A 292 8.93 -5.56 -1.53
C TRP A 292 9.55 -4.54 -2.45
N VAL A 293 9.68 -3.31 -1.98
CA VAL A 293 10.18 -2.17 -2.75
C VAL A 293 11.44 -1.62 -2.10
N GLU A 294 12.46 -1.41 -2.91
CA GLU A 294 13.76 -0.88 -2.50
C GLU A 294 13.99 0.50 -3.11
N VAL A 295 14.27 1.48 -2.25
CA VAL A 295 14.61 2.86 -2.63
C VAL A 295 16.09 3.05 -2.99
N PRO A 296 17.05 2.32 -2.38
CA PRO A 296 18.47 2.51 -2.65
C PRO A 296 18.79 2.37 -4.14
N GLY A 297 19.48 3.38 -4.68
CA GLY A 297 19.84 3.43 -6.09
C GLY A 297 18.81 4.04 -7.02
N ALA A 298 17.57 4.24 -6.59
CA ALA A 298 16.56 4.92 -7.40
C ALA A 298 16.86 6.40 -7.58
N ASP A 299 16.61 6.91 -8.77
CA ASP A 299 16.83 8.32 -9.09
C ASP A 299 15.72 9.21 -8.52
N ASN A 300 16.12 10.39 -8.07
CA ASN A 300 15.16 11.40 -7.63
C ASN A 300 14.64 12.19 -8.84
N VAL A 301 13.36 12.06 -9.12
CA VAL A 301 12.67 12.76 -10.21
C VAL A 301 11.86 13.97 -9.73
N ASN A 302 12.09 14.44 -8.50
CA ASN A 302 11.43 15.63 -7.97
C ASN A 302 11.76 16.86 -8.83
N GLY A 303 10.72 17.56 -9.28
CA GLY A 303 10.85 18.72 -10.16
C GLY A 303 10.81 18.38 -11.66
N LEU A 304 10.76 17.11 -12.05
CA LEU A 304 10.50 16.75 -13.44
C LEU A 304 9.00 16.86 -13.73
N ASP A 305 8.66 17.61 -14.77
CA ASP A 305 7.26 17.74 -15.21
C ASP A 305 6.70 16.43 -15.72
N SER A 306 7.48 15.66 -16.48
CA SER A 306 7.12 14.33 -17.00
C SER A 306 8.21 13.30 -16.78
N ILE A 307 7.80 12.05 -16.57
CA ILE A 307 8.64 10.86 -16.55
C ILE A 307 8.36 9.92 -17.74
N ALA A 308 7.63 10.39 -18.74
CA ALA A 308 7.39 9.61 -19.95
C ALA A 308 8.71 9.21 -20.59
N GLY A 309 8.87 7.90 -20.91
CA GLY A 309 10.10 7.37 -21.46
C GLY A 309 11.29 7.39 -20.49
N PHE A 310 11.03 7.39 -19.17
CA PHE A 310 12.06 7.41 -18.14
C PHE A 310 13.13 6.33 -18.37
N GLY A 311 14.35 6.76 -18.61
CA GLY A 311 15.51 5.89 -18.83
C GLY A 311 16.47 5.82 -17.63
N GLY A 312 16.07 6.41 -16.49
CA GLY A 312 16.83 6.36 -15.23
C GLY A 312 16.51 5.11 -14.40
N ARG A 313 16.94 5.11 -13.16
CA ARG A 313 16.73 3.99 -12.22
C ARG A 313 15.43 4.23 -11.43
N ALA A 314 14.40 3.44 -11.77
CA ALA A 314 13.18 3.37 -10.98
C ALA A 314 13.41 2.62 -9.66
N LEU A 315 12.41 2.64 -8.77
CA LEU A 315 12.37 1.76 -7.60
C LEU A 315 12.44 0.30 -8.05
N THR A 316 13.22 -0.51 -7.33
CA THR A 316 13.25 -1.95 -7.54
C THR A 316 12.10 -2.58 -6.76
N LYS A 317 11.36 -3.52 -7.36
CA LYS A 317 10.33 -4.27 -6.65
C LYS A 317 10.44 -5.77 -6.91
N SER A 318 10.02 -6.57 -5.92
CA SER A 318 9.92 -8.02 -6.03
C SER A 318 8.63 -8.50 -5.35
N LEU A 319 7.97 -9.50 -5.94
CA LEU A 319 6.74 -10.06 -5.38
C LEU A 319 7.02 -10.77 -4.05
N VAL A 320 6.28 -10.42 -3.01
CA VAL A 320 6.26 -11.09 -1.70
C VAL A 320 5.11 -12.08 -1.62
N LEU A 321 3.89 -11.64 -2.00
CA LEU A 321 2.69 -12.45 -1.90
C LEU A 321 1.66 -12.04 -2.96
N ASP A 322 1.12 -13.02 -3.67
CA ASP A 322 -0.14 -12.89 -4.41
C ASP A 322 -1.25 -13.45 -3.52
N LEU A 323 -2.19 -12.59 -3.08
CA LEU A 323 -3.23 -12.98 -2.13
C LEU A 323 -4.18 -14.06 -2.68
N ARG A 324 -4.23 -14.27 -4.00
CA ARG A 324 -5.00 -15.38 -4.59
C ARG A 324 -4.52 -16.74 -4.11
N SER A 325 -3.25 -16.84 -3.68
CA SER A 325 -2.70 -18.07 -3.10
C SER A 325 -3.35 -18.50 -1.79
N LEU A 326 -4.11 -17.62 -1.14
CA LEU A 326 -4.87 -17.92 0.07
C LEU A 326 -6.08 -18.82 -0.19
N GLY A 327 -6.57 -18.90 -1.45
CA GLY A 327 -7.71 -19.73 -1.83
C GLY A 327 -9.05 -19.26 -1.26
N ILE A 328 -9.15 -18.00 -0.84
CA ILE A 328 -10.37 -17.36 -0.35
C ILE A 328 -10.86 -16.30 -1.34
N PRO A 329 -12.16 -15.95 -1.35
CA PRO A 329 -12.63 -14.78 -2.08
C PRO A 329 -11.94 -13.53 -1.54
N LEU A 330 -11.43 -12.68 -2.43
CA LEU A 330 -10.83 -11.39 -2.08
C LEU A 330 -11.76 -10.28 -2.57
N ASP A 331 -12.08 -9.32 -1.71
CA ASP A 331 -12.70 -8.09 -2.17
C ASP A 331 -11.60 -7.07 -2.57
N ASN A 332 -11.95 -5.85 -2.76
CA ASN A 332 -11.13 -4.72 -3.18
C ASN A 332 -10.20 -4.28 -2.03
N ILE A 333 -9.17 -5.08 -1.70
CA ILE A 333 -8.23 -4.79 -0.60
C ILE A 333 -7.35 -3.60 -0.98
N GLU A 334 -7.40 -2.54 -0.19
CA GLU A 334 -6.69 -1.29 -0.45
C GLU A 334 -5.90 -0.77 0.76
N GLY A 335 -6.34 -1.05 2.00
CA GLY A 335 -5.63 -0.59 3.20
C GLY A 335 -4.73 -1.63 3.83
N MET A 336 -3.59 -1.19 4.43
CA MET A 336 -2.60 -2.07 5.06
C MET A 336 -1.90 -1.39 6.24
N ALA A 337 -1.93 -2.00 7.43
CA ALA A 337 -1.24 -1.48 8.60
C ALA A 337 -0.58 -2.58 9.44
N ILE A 338 0.58 -2.26 10.04
CA ILE A 338 1.09 -3.07 11.16
C ILE A 338 0.22 -2.80 12.38
N GLY A 339 -0.30 -3.86 12.96
CA GLY A 339 -1.12 -3.84 14.16
C GLY A 339 -0.35 -4.19 15.46
N PRO A 340 -1.09 -4.62 16.50
CA PRO A 340 -0.51 -5.05 17.76
C PRO A 340 0.33 -6.33 17.62
N ASP A 341 1.16 -6.60 18.62
CA ASP A 341 1.91 -7.85 18.69
C ASP A 341 0.96 -9.04 18.95
N LEU A 342 1.24 -10.15 18.29
CA LEU A 342 0.56 -11.42 18.48
C LEU A 342 1.03 -12.12 19.77
N PRO A 343 0.27 -13.09 20.31
CA PRO A 343 0.65 -13.81 21.53
C PRO A 343 2.01 -14.52 21.46
N ASP A 344 2.47 -14.86 20.28
CA ASP A 344 3.77 -15.49 20.03
C ASP A 344 4.92 -14.48 19.85
N GLY A 345 4.65 -13.18 19.95
CA GLY A 345 5.60 -12.09 19.84
C GLY A 345 5.90 -11.61 18.42
N ARG A 346 5.29 -12.24 17.41
CA ARG A 346 5.32 -11.71 16.02
C ARG A 346 4.38 -10.50 15.93
N ARG A 347 4.57 -9.68 14.91
CA ARG A 347 3.67 -8.54 14.68
C ARG A 347 2.50 -8.97 13.80
N SER A 348 1.34 -8.38 14.04
CA SER A 348 0.23 -8.50 13.10
C SER A 348 0.36 -7.50 11.95
N LEU A 349 -0.07 -7.92 10.76
CA LEU A 349 -0.31 -7.08 9.60
C LEU A 349 -1.79 -7.23 9.26
N ILE A 350 -2.51 -6.11 9.30
CA ILE A 350 -3.95 -6.06 9.00
C ILE A 350 -4.14 -5.41 7.63
N LEU A 351 -4.93 -6.06 6.78
CA LEU A 351 -5.39 -5.50 5.51
C LEU A 351 -6.91 -5.28 5.59
N VAL A 352 -7.41 -4.29 4.86
CA VAL A 352 -8.85 -4.00 4.80
C VAL A 352 -9.28 -3.74 3.35
N SER A 353 -10.53 -4.11 3.02
CA SER A 353 -11.11 -3.83 1.71
C SER A 353 -12.09 -2.66 1.72
N ASP A 354 -12.07 -1.89 0.65
CA ASP A 354 -13.17 -1.06 0.22
C ASP A 354 -14.27 -1.92 -0.44
N ASN A 355 -15.49 -1.80 0.02
CA ASN A 355 -16.65 -2.51 -0.55
C ASN A 355 -17.43 -1.65 -1.55
N ASN A 356 -16.94 -0.47 -1.91
CA ASN A 356 -17.56 0.50 -2.82
C ASN A 356 -19.06 0.74 -2.52
N PHE A 357 -19.51 0.45 -1.30
CA PHE A 357 -20.93 0.41 -0.90
C PHE A 357 -21.81 -0.45 -1.83
N ALA A 358 -21.21 -1.35 -2.59
CA ALA A 358 -21.88 -2.20 -3.57
C ALA A 358 -22.42 -3.48 -2.93
N ALA A 359 -23.65 -3.84 -3.22
CA ALA A 359 -24.31 -5.04 -2.63
C ALA A 359 -23.62 -6.37 -3.00
N SER A 360 -22.79 -6.38 -4.02
CA SER A 360 -22.00 -7.55 -4.47
C SER A 360 -20.62 -7.64 -3.80
N GLN A 361 -20.24 -6.64 -3.02
CA GLN A 361 -18.94 -6.54 -2.33
C GLN A 361 -19.15 -6.59 -0.81
N PHE A 362 -18.04 -6.76 -0.07
CA PHE A 362 -18.07 -6.88 1.39
C PHE A 362 -16.83 -6.24 2.00
N THR A 363 -16.96 -5.66 3.19
CA THR A 363 -15.79 -5.19 3.93
C THR A 363 -15.07 -6.39 4.54
N GLN A 364 -13.84 -6.63 4.10
CA GLN A 364 -12.99 -7.76 4.49
C GLN A 364 -11.78 -7.27 5.24
N PHE A 365 -11.51 -7.86 6.39
CA PHE A 365 -10.25 -7.72 7.10
C PHE A 365 -9.47 -9.02 6.96
N LEU A 366 -8.17 -8.91 6.63
CA LEU A 366 -7.25 -10.05 6.60
C LEU A 366 -6.15 -9.82 7.63
N MET A 367 -5.74 -10.86 8.32
CA MET A 367 -4.61 -10.80 9.26
C MET A 367 -3.49 -11.73 8.83
N PHE A 368 -2.27 -11.21 8.92
CA PHE A 368 -1.04 -11.99 8.76
C PHE A 368 -0.13 -11.78 9.97
N ALA A 369 0.63 -12.80 10.34
CA ALA A 369 1.87 -12.59 11.09
C ALA A 369 2.96 -12.11 10.13
N ILE A 370 3.78 -11.16 10.57
CA ILE A 370 4.87 -10.58 9.80
C ILE A 370 6.17 -10.56 10.63
N TRP A 371 7.28 -11.07 10.08
CA TRP A 371 8.61 -11.10 10.73
C TRP A 371 9.77 -11.05 9.75
#